data_3500bd376b074cb41a5f65e42472b8f5
#
_entry.id   3500bd376b074cb41a5f65e42472b8f5
#
_cell.length_a   1.000
_cell.length_b   1.000
_cell.length_c   1.000
_cell.angle_alpha   90.00
_cell.angle_beta   90.00
_cell.angle_gamma   90.00
#
_symmetry.space_group_name_H-M   'P 1'
#
loop_
_entity.id
_entity.type
_entity.pdbx_description
1 polymer ?
#
loop_
_entity_poly.entity_id
_entity_poly.type
_entity_poly.pdbx_seq_one_letter_code
_entity_poly.pdbx_strand_id
1 'polypeptide(L)'
;MKSIKLILSFFLTLAASSMMAQQPEEMQLWPNNQAASEAKLFVYHPKITETPAPAILICPGGGYGSLAIDNEGYGMAKWYVKQGFVAVVLKYRMPRGVRTIPLSDAEEAMKTIRKNAKKWNLDPNRVGIVGSSAGGHLAASVSTLAADENRPNFAILYYPVISFDDAITHAGTKKNLLGSDINNKELVEHYTLQNRVDAKTPKTLLLLPDDDKTVPPINSVLYYEALKAQHIPAAMYIFPNGSHGFGSHETFEYNKIMWELIAQWLKHIEILK
;
A
#
# COMPACT_ATOMS: atom_id res chain seq x y z
N MET A 1 16.90 12.89 -76.29
CA MET A 1 16.53 13.57 -75.05
C MET A 1 15.81 12.54 -74.15
N LYS A 2 16.52 11.99 -73.18
CA LYS A 2 15.93 11.00 -72.25
C LYS A 2 15.69 11.69 -70.91
N SER A 3 14.43 11.84 -70.52
CA SER A 3 14.04 12.43 -69.23
C SER A 3 14.22 11.40 -68.11
N ILE A 4 15.11 11.71 -67.16
CA ILE A 4 15.30 10.94 -65.92
C ILE A 4 14.25 11.42 -64.93
N LYS A 5 13.31 10.52 -64.55
CA LYS A 5 12.37 10.77 -63.44
C LYS A 5 13.07 10.39 -62.12
N LEU A 6 13.34 11.40 -61.28
CA LEU A 6 13.86 11.24 -59.98
C LEU A 6 12.72 10.82 -59.02
N ILE A 7 12.73 9.57 -58.55
CA ILE A 7 11.80 9.08 -57.56
C ILE A 7 12.37 9.39 -56.19
N LEU A 8 11.77 10.35 -55.47
CA LEU A 8 12.12 10.70 -54.09
C LEU A 8 11.38 9.75 -53.17
N SER A 9 12.07 8.72 -52.67
CA SER A 9 11.52 7.81 -51.65
C SER A 9 11.60 8.49 -50.27
N PHE A 10 10.46 8.88 -49.75
CA PHE A 10 10.31 9.37 -48.39
C PHE A 10 10.32 8.14 -47.46
N PHE A 11 11.44 7.87 -46.79
CA PHE A 11 11.47 6.91 -45.69
C PHE A 11 10.80 7.55 -44.47
N LEU A 12 9.57 7.16 -44.20
CA LEU A 12 8.88 7.45 -42.94
C LEU A 12 9.44 6.50 -41.87
N THR A 13 10.44 6.93 -41.11
CA THR A 13 10.89 6.20 -39.92
C THR A 13 9.82 6.35 -38.83
N LEU A 14 8.98 5.34 -38.70
CA LEU A 14 8.12 5.17 -37.52
C LEU A 14 9.06 4.89 -36.34
N ALA A 15 9.32 5.90 -35.52
CA ALA A 15 9.92 5.72 -34.22
C ALA A 15 8.89 5.03 -33.32
N ALA A 16 8.93 3.71 -33.28
CA ALA A 16 8.26 2.93 -32.24
C ALA A 16 8.97 3.28 -30.92
N SER A 17 8.45 4.26 -30.19
CA SER A 17 8.81 4.48 -28.78
C SER A 17 8.31 3.25 -28.02
N SER A 18 9.21 2.27 -27.83
CA SER A 18 9.01 1.20 -26.89
C SER A 18 8.69 1.86 -25.53
N MET A 19 7.46 1.63 -25.04
CA MET A 19 7.10 1.97 -23.65
C MET A 19 7.94 1.09 -22.73
N MET A 20 9.21 1.45 -22.52
CA MET A 20 9.99 0.92 -21.42
C MET A 20 9.24 1.30 -20.15
N ALA A 21 8.83 0.30 -19.37
CA ALA A 21 8.25 0.55 -18.06
C ALA A 21 9.25 1.40 -17.28
N GLN A 22 8.82 2.60 -16.87
CA GLN A 22 9.69 3.52 -16.15
C GLN A 22 10.20 2.82 -14.88
N GLN A 23 11.53 2.67 -14.78
CA GLN A 23 12.14 2.11 -13.58
C GLN A 23 11.88 3.06 -12.40
N PRO A 24 11.60 2.53 -11.19
CA PRO A 24 11.39 3.37 -10.02
C PRO A 24 12.65 4.16 -9.64
N GLU A 25 12.48 5.36 -9.11
CA GLU A 25 13.52 6.07 -8.37
C GLU A 25 13.74 5.32 -7.04
N GLU A 26 14.92 4.76 -6.81
CA GLU A 26 15.27 4.12 -5.54
C GLU A 26 15.86 5.14 -4.58
N MET A 27 15.36 5.16 -3.34
CA MET A 27 15.83 6.07 -2.28
C MET A 27 16.09 5.30 -0.99
N GLN A 28 17.17 5.67 -0.30
CA GLN A 28 17.38 5.27 1.09
C GLN A 28 16.38 6.02 1.99
N LEU A 29 15.64 5.29 2.82
CA LEU A 29 14.69 5.90 3.75
C LEU A 29 15.43 6.68 4.85
N TRP A 30 16.56 6.14 5.32
CA TRP A 30 17.39 6.69 6.39
C TRP A 30 18.81 6.97 5.89
N PRO A 31 19.03 8.02 5.05
CA PRO A 31 20.30 8.21 4.34
C PRO A 31 21.51 8.42 5.27
N ASN A 32 21.27 8.89 6.50
CA ASN A 32 22.34 9.14 7.48
C ASN A 32 22.44 8.06 8.57
N ASN A 33 21.73 6.92 8.39
CA ASN A 33 21.74 5.84 9.38
C ASN A 33 22.11 4.50 8.72
N GLN A 34 23.39 4.12 8.82
CA GLN A 34 23.90 2.88 8.24
C GLN A 34 23.18 1.63 8.78
N ALA A 35 22.78 1.64 10.06
CA ALA A 35 22.05 0.51 10.66
C ALA A 35 20.64 0.32 10.11
N ALA A 36 20.12 1.32 9.40
CA ALA A 36 18.81 1.30 8.76
C ALA A 36 18.89 1.25 7.21
N SER A 37 20.04 0.92 6.64
CA SER A 37 20.29 0.89 5.20
C SER A 37 19.44 -0.12 4.41
N GLU A 38 18.82 -1.10 5.08
CA GLU A 38 17.87 -2.03 4.46
C GLU A 38 16.53 -1.37 4.09
N ALA A 39 16.15 -0.26 4.77
CA ALA A 39 14.89 0.44 4.52
C ALA A 39 15.02 1.32 3.28
N LYS A 40 14.17 1.07 2.28
CA LYS A 40 14.21 1.77 0.98
C LYS A 40 12.82 2.14 0.50
N LEU A 41 12.76 3.19 -0.30
CA LEU A 41 11.59 3.58 -1.07
C LEU A 41 11.86 3.34 -2.56
N PHE A 42 10.87 2.78 -3.26
CA PHE A 42 10.84 2.69 -4.72
C PHE A 42 9.70 3.56 -5.22
N VAL A 43 10.06 4.70 -5.81
CA VAL A 43 9.12 5.76 -6.20
C VAL A 43 8.81 5.65 -7.68
N TYR A 44 7.55 5.44 -7.99
CA TYR A 44 7.01 5.39 -9.35
C TYR A 44 6.21 6.66 -9.63
N HIS A 45 6.53 7.32 -10.72
CA HIS A 45 5.86 8.56 -11.12
C HIS A 45 4.82 8.30 -12.20
N PRO A 46 3.63 8.93 -12.13
CA PRO A 46 2.68 8.93 -13.24
C PRO A 46 3.21 9.81 -14.38
N LYS A 47 2.53 9.78 -15.52
CA LYS A 47 2.77 10.81 -16.55
C LYS A 47 2.55 12.19 -15.92
N ILE A 48 3.41 13.14 -16.27
CA ILE A 48 3.33 14.53 -15.75
C ILE A 48 1.94 15.09 -16.08
N THR A 49 1.26 15.61 -15.05
CA THR A 49 -0.03 16.29 -15.14
C THR A 49 0.15 17.75 -14.74
N GLU A 50 -0.73 18.63 -15.24
CA GLU A 50 -0.74 20.05 -14.85
C GLU A 50 -1.13 20.24 -13.37
N THR A 51 -1.91 19.31 -12.82
CA THR A 51 -2.35 19.33 -11.41
C THR A 51 -1.55 18.35 -10.58
N PRO A 52 -1.23 18.69 -9.30
CA PRO A 52 -0.55 17.78 -8.39
C PRO A 52 -1.29 16.43 -8.27
N ALA A 53 -0.56 15.33 -8.35
CA ALA A 53 -1.07 13.98 -8.28
C ALA A 53 -1.44 13.58 -6.84
N PRO A 54 -2.38 12.66 -6.60
CA PRO A 54 -2.44 11.94 -5.33
C PRO A 54 -1.21 11.04 -5.17
N ALA A 55 -0.90 10.66 -3.93
CA ALA A 55 0.18 9.71 -3.66
C ALA A 55 -0.32 8.54 -2.81
N ILE A 56 0.40 7.42 -2.88
CA ILE A 56 0.08 6.24 -2.08
C ILE A 56 1.36 5.53 -1.62
N LEU A 57 1.46 5.28 -0.32
CA LEU A 57 2.49 4.42 0.28
C LEU A 57 2.01 2.97 0.23
N ILE A 58 2.84 2.05 -0.25
CA ILE A 58 2.52 0.63 -0.41
C ILE A 58 3.38 -0.19 0.55
N CYS A 59 2.72 -0.91 1.46
CA CYS A 59 3.32 -1.78 2.47
C CYS A 59 3.03 -3.25 2.13
N PRO A 60 3.97 -3.98 1.50
CA PRO A 60 3.78 -5.39 1.17
C PRO A 60 3.63 -6.28 2.41
N GLY A 61 2.93 -7.42 2.28
CA GLY A 61 2.85 -8.44 3.31
C GLY A 61 4.10 -9.31 3.40
N GLY A 62 3.97 -10.44 4.09
CA GLY A 62 5.05 -11.41 4.32
C GLY A 62 5.27 -11.75 5.79
N GLY A 63 4.22 -11.59 6.62
CA GLY A 63 4.19 -12.02 8.02
C GLY A 63 5.20 -11.32 8.92
N TYR A 64 5.75 -10.17 8.55
CA TYR A 64 6.89 -9.51 9.18
C TYR A 64 8.18 -10.37 9.21
N GLY A 65 8.24 -11.46 8.43
CA GLY A 65 9.42 -12.29 8.28
C GLY A 65 10.10 -12.13 6.92
N SER A 66 9.35 -11.64 5.93
CA SER A 66 9.79 -11.36 4.56
C SER A 66 8.92 -10.27 3.94
N LEU A 67 9.14 -9.97 2.65
CA LEU A 67 8.28 -9.06 1.89
C LEU A 67 7.82 -9.73 0.59
N ALA A 68 6.51 -9.80 0.38
CA ALA A 68 5.89 -10.18 -0.89
C ALA A 68 5.95 -9.00 -1.89
N ILE A 69 7.15 -8.41 -2.04
CA ILE A 69 7.35 -7.09 -2.66
C ILE A 69 6.98 -7.07 -4.15
N ASP A 70 7.14 -8.18 -4.86
CA ASP A 70 6.86 -8.24 -6.30
C ASP A 70 5.36 -8.12 -6.57
N ASN A 71 4.54 -8.90 -5.88
CA ASN A 71 3.09 -8.94 -6.05
C ASN A 71 2.38 -7.81 -5.31
N GLU A 72 2.69 -7.63 -4.03
CA GLU A 72 1.99 -6.71 -3.14
C GLU A 72 2.66 -5.33 -3.03
N GLY A 73 3.79 -5.15 -3.73
CA GLY A 73 4.52 -3.90 -3.87
C GLY A 73 4.53 -3.42 -5.31
N TYR A 74 5.48 -3.92 -6.11
CA TYR A 74 5.72 -3.47 -7.49
C TYR A 74 4.52 -3.71 -8.42
N GLY A 75 3.83 -4.85 -8.26
CA GLY A 75 2.62 -5.16 -9.01
C GLY A 75 1.52 -4.13 -8.77
N MET A 76 1.24 -3.82 -7.50
CA MET A 76 0.24 -2.81 -7.14
C MET A 76 0.65 -1.40 -7.59
N ALA A 77 1.93 -1.01 -7.42
CA ALA A 77 2.42 0.30 -7.82
C ALA A 77 2.14 0.60 -9.30
N LYS A 78 2.31 -0.39 -10.18
CA LYS A 78 2.02 -0.25 -11.61
C LYS A 78 0.56 0.15 -11.89
N TRP A 79 -0.38 -0.40 -11.13
CA TRP A 79 -1.79 -0.04 -11.28
C TRP A 79 -2.05 1.38 -10.78
N TYR A 80 -1.57 1.75 -9.58
CA TYR A 80 -1.76 3.08 -9.02
C TYR A 80 -1.17 4.17 -9.91
N VAL A 81 0.01 3.94 -10.48
CA VAL A 81 0.63 4.87 -11.45
C VAL A 81 -0.24 5.08 -12.70
N LYS A 82 -0.87 4.02 -13.22
CA LYS A 82 -1.82 4.13 -14.34
C LYS A 82 -3.06 4.94 -13.97
N GLN A 83 -3.43 4.97 -12.69
CA GLN A 83 -4.52 5.81 -12.16
C GLN A 83 -4.07 7.25 -11.86
N GLY A 84 -2.81 7.60 -12.09
CA GLY A 84 -2.28 8.95 -11.89
C GLY A 84 -1.68 9.22 -10.51
N PHE A 85 -1.42 8.19 -9.70
CA PHE A 85 -0.76 8.33 -8.41
C PHE A 85 0.76 8.39 -8.53
N VAL A 86 1.42 9.17 -7.66
CA VAL A 86 2.79 8.86 -7.26
C VAL A 86 2.72 7.66 -6.32
N ALA A 87 3.21 6.50 -6.77
CA ALA A 87 3.18 5.27 -5.97
C ALA A 87 4.56 4.99 -5.37
N VAL A 88 4.59 4.79 -4.05
CA VAL A 88 5.83 4.61 -3.29
C VAL A 88 5.79 3.26 -2.58
N VAL A 89 6.60 2.31 -3.02
CA VAL A 89 6.73 0.99 -2.39
C VAL A 89 7.75 1.08 -1.27
N LEU A 90 7.34 0.70 -0.06
CA LEU A 90 8.20 0.66 1.10
C LEU A 90 8.79 -0.74 1.29
N LYS A 91 10.11 -0.85 1.17
CA LYS A 91 10.88 -1.98 1.68
C LYS A 91 11.20 -1.68 3.15
N TYR A 92 10.27 -2.00 4.04
CA TYR A 92 10.48 -1.78 5.48
C TYR A 92 11.36 -2.87 6.10
N ARG A 93 12.05 -2.53 7.17
CA ARG A 93 12.89 -3.48 7.92
C ARG A 93 12.02 -4.47 8.70
N MET A 94 12.49 -5.72 8.74
CA MET A 94 11.83 -6.74 9.55
C MET A 94 11.99 -6.42 11.03
N PRO A 95 10.93 -6.56 11.84
CA PRO A 95 10.96 -6.20 13.27
C PRO A 95 11.89 -7.08 14.08
N ARG A 96 11.99 -8.37 13.80
CA ARG A 96 12.79 -9.34 14.58
C ARG A 96 12.51 -9.22 16.08
N GLY A 97 11.24 -8.98 16.46
CA GLY A 97 10.80 -8.74 17.83
C GLY A 97 10.91 -7.28 18.32
N VAL A 98 11.49 -6.38 17.52
CA VAL A 98 11.53 -4.93 17.83
C VAL A 98 10.39 -4.23 17.07
N ARG A 99 9.21 -4.25 17.64
CA ARG A 99 7.93 -3.85 17.05
C ARG A 99 7.87 -2.42 16.52
N THR A 100 8.71 -1.53 17.03
CA THR A 100 8.76 -0.12 16.59
C THR A 100 9.46 0.07 15.24
N ILE A 101 10.29 -0.88 14.81
CA ILE A 101 11.09 -0.75 13.57
C ILE A 101 10.19 -0.56 12.32
N PRO A 102 9.25 -1.46 11.97
CA PRO A 102 8.46 -1.29 10.77
C PRO A 102 7.53 -0.06 10.84
N LEU A 103 7.00 0.26 12.03
CA LEU A 103 6.16 1.44 12.20
C LEU A 103 6.96 2.73 11.97
N SER A 104 8.18 2.83 12.55
CA SER A 104 9.04 4.00 12.33
C SER A 104 9.43 4.17 10.85
N ASP A 105 9.67 3.06 10.13
CA ASP A 105 9.95 3.11 8.70
C ASP A 105 8.73 3.62 7.91
N ALA A 106 7.53 3.17 8.24
CA ALA A 106 6.32 3.59 7.55
C ALA A 106 5.96 5.06 7.86
N GLU A 107 6.13 5.52 9.10
CA GLU A 107 5.95 6.93 9.47
C GLU A 107 6.96 7.83 8.75
N GLU A 108 8.23 7.45 8.70
CA GLU A 108 9.25 8.22 7.98
C GLU A 108 8.98 8.24 6.46
N ALA A 109 8.46 7.15 5.91
CA ALA A 109 8.03 7.11 4.52
C ALA A 109 6.89 8.10 4.24
N MET A 110 5.88 8.18 5.12
CA MET A 110 4.79 9.16 5.02
C MET A 110 5.32 10.61 5.07
N LYS A 111 6.24 10.90 6.01
CA LYS A 111 6.92 12.22 6.09
C LYS A 111 7.71 12.52 4.82
N THR A 112 8.47 11.55 4.32
CA THR A 112 9.29 11.68 3.11
C THR A 112 8.44 11.98 1.88
N ILE A 113 7.29 11.32 1.73
CA ILE A 113 6.33 11.58 0.63
C ILE A 113 5.86 13.03 0.70
N ARG A 114 5.37 13.49 1.86
CA ARG A 114 4.88 14.87 2.03
C ARG A 114 5.97 15.91 1.85
N LYS A 115 7.18 15.67 2.36
CA LYS A 115 8.34 16.56 2.20
C LYS A 115 8.75 16.74 0.73
N ASN A 116 8.58 15.71 -0.09
CA ASN A 116 8.88 15.74 -1.51
C ASN A 116 7.71 16.21 -2.39
N ALA A 117 6.61 16.71 -1.83
CA ALA A 117 5.40 17.05 -2.56
C ALA A 117 5.68 17.96 -3.79
N LYS A 118 6.48 19.01 -3.61
CA LYS A 118 6.86 19.91 -4.71
C LYS A 118 7.73 19.21 -5.76
N LYS A 119 8.75 18.44 -5.33
CA LYS A 119 9.66 17.72 -6.24
C LYS A 119 8.93 16.69 -7.09
N TRP A 120 7.98 15.98 -6.50
CA TRP A 120 7.24 14.89 -7.14
C TRP A 120 5.90 15.33 -7.74
N ASN A 121 5.58 16.63 -7.71
CA ASN A 121 4.32 17.19 -8.17
C ASN A 121 3.11 16.44 -7.61
N LEU A 122 3.07 16.26 -6.28
CA LEU A 122 1.96 15.62 -5.58
C LEU A 122 1.27 16.56 -4.60
N ASP A 123 0.01 16.24 -4.27
CA ASP A 123 -0.77 16.94 -3.27
C ASP A 123 -0.55 16.30 -1.88
N PRO A 124 0.08 16.97 -0.92
CA PRO A 124 0.35 16.42 0.42
C PRO A 124 -0.91 16.11 1.22
N ASN A 125 -2.08 16.63 0.82
CA ASN A 125 -3.38 16.38 1.44
C ASN A 125 -4.14 15.20 0.79
N ARG A 126 -3.55 14.55 -0.22
CA ARG A 126 -4.10 13.36 -0.89
C ARG A 126 -3.10 12.21 -0.88
N VAL A 127 -2.52 11.93 0.30
CA VAL A 127 -1.55 10.85 0.52
C VAL A 127 -2.22 9.70 1.25
N GLY A 128 -2.39 8.57 0.57
CA GLY A 128 -2.94 7.35 1.13
C GLY A 128 -1.89 6.32 1.53
N ILE A 129 -2.38 5.25 2.16
CA ILE A 129 -1.59 4.05 2.45
C ILE A 129 -2.34 2.82 1.97
N VAL A 130 -1.62 1.86 1.39
CA VAL A 130 -2.15 0.52 1.10
C VAL A 130 -1.26 -0.52 1.74
N GLY A 131 -1.86 -1.56 2.30
CA GLY A 131 -1.11 -2.66 2.88
C GLY A 131 -1.83 -3.98 2.78
N SER A 132 -1.06 -5.06 2.62
CA SER A 132 -1.56 -6.42 2.49
C SER A 132 -1.09 -7.30 3.64
N SER A 133 -1.96 -8.14 4.21
CA SER A 133 -1.58 -9.11 5.24
C SER A 133 -0.88 -8.45 6.44
N ALA A 134 0.37 -8.81 6.76
CA ALA A 134 1.19 -8.13 7.76
C ALA A 134 1.49 -6.66 7.38
N GLY A 135 1.64 -6.34 6.08
CA GLY A 135 1.70 -4.97 5.59
C GLY A 135 0.39 -4.22 5.79
N GLY A 136 -0.75 -4.93 5.78
CA GLY A 136 -2.06 -4.42 6.18
C GLY A 136 -2.11 -4.06 7.66
N HIS A 137 -1.50 -4.88 8.52
CA HIS A 137 -1.30 -4.54 9.94
C HIS A 137 -0.44 -3.28 10.08
N LEU A 138 0.65 -3.16 9.32
CA LEU A 138 1.49 -1.97 9.32
C LEU A 138 0.72 -0.73 8.86
N ALA A 139 -0.03 -0.83 7.76
CA ALA A 139 -0.84 0.28 7.25
C ALA A 139 -1.94 0.71 8.24
N ALA A 140 -2.61 -0.25 8.89
CA ALA A 140 -3.56 0.01 9.95
C ALA A 140 -2.89 0.60 11.20
N SER A 141 -1.66 0.17 11.55
CA SER A 141 -0.86 0.77 12.63
C SER A 141 -0.53 2.23 12.37
N VAL A 142 -0.10 2.59 11.15
CA VAL A 142 0.11 3.99 10.77
C VAL A 142 -1.20 4.79 10.85
N SER A 143 -2.31 4.17 10.46
CA SER A 143 -3.65 4.81 10.48
C SER A 143 -4.18 5.09 11.87
N THR A 144 -3.75 4.33 12.89
CA THR A 144 -4.33 4.37 14.25
C THR A 144 -3.35 4.76 15.35
N LEU A 145 -2.05 4.44 15.21
CA LEU A 145 -1.04 4.65 16.25
C LEU A 145 -0.07 5.79 15.95
N ALA A 146 0.09 6.17 14.68
CA ALA A 146 1.00 7.25 14.31
C ALA A 146 0.51 8.61 14.82
N ALA A 147 1.45 9.56 14.98
CA ALA A 147 1.11 10.96 15.21
C ALA A 147 0.25 11.50 14.07
N ASP A 148 -0.65 12.43 14.38
CA ASP A 148 -1.69 12.91 13.45
C ASP A 148 -1.13 13.38 12.12
N GLU A 149 -0.01 14.11 12.13
CA GLU A 149 0.65 14.62 10.92
C GLU A 149 1.23 13.51 10.02
N ASN A 150 1.42 12.31 10.57
CA ASN A 150 1.93 11.15 9.83
C ASN A 150 0.81 10.24 9.33
N ARG A 151 -0.41 10.39 9.85
CA ARG A 151 -1.55 9.57 9.41
C ARG A 151 -1.88 9.81 7.95
N PRO A 152 -2.28 8.77 7.21
CA PRO A 152 -2.70 8.91 5.81
C PRO A 152 -4.06 9.61 5.71
N ASN A 153 -4.36 10.18 4.53
CA ASN A 153 -5.68 10.77 4.25
C ASN A 153 -6.75 9.70 3.94
N PHE A 154 -6.32 8.51 3.49
CA PHE A 154 -7.15 7.34 3.27
C PHE A 154 -6.31 6.06 3.37
N ALA A 155 -6.95 4.92 3.63
CA ALA A 155 -6.29 3.61 3.71
C ALA A 155 -7.01 2.57 2.85
N ILE A 156 -6.24 1.65 2.25
CA ILE A 156 -6.75 0.48 1.54
C ILE A 156 -6.05 -0.76 2.11
N LEU A 157 -6.82 -1.67 2.67
CA LEU A 157 -6.29 -2.83 3.38
C LEU A 157 -6.73 -4.12 2.69
N TYR A 158 -5.75 -4.91 2.25
CA TYR A 158 -5.97 -6.20 1.61
C TYR A 158 -5.77 -7.31 2.63
N TYR A 159 -6.82 -8.09 2.89
CA TYR A 159 -6.79 -9.21 3.85
C TYR A 159 -5.88 -8.96 5.06
N PRO A 160 -6.05 -7.81 5.74
CA PRO A 160 -5.09 -7.35 6.75
C PRO A 160 -5.12 -8.23 7.99
N VAL A 161 -3.95 -8.47 8.58
CA VAL A 161 -3.90 -8.84 10.00
C VAL A 161 -4.31 -7.61 10.79
N ILE A 162 -5.26 -7.75 11.70
CA ILE A 162 -5.78 -6.66 12.53
C ILE A 162 -5.69 -7.01 14.01
N SER A 163 -6.19 -8.18 14.37
CA SER A 163 -6.22 -8.64 15.77
C SER A 163 -5.01 -9.49 16.11
N PHE A 164 -4.50 -9.32 17.32
CA PHE A 164 -3.52 -10.23 17.92
C PHE A 164 -4.14 -11.19 18.94
N ASP A 165 -5.47 -11.32 18.94
CA ASP A 165 -6.17 -12.39 19.63
C ASP A 165 -5.78 -13.75 19.02
N ASP A 166 -5.31 -14.69 19.84
CA ASP A 166 -4.80 -15.99 19.40
C ASP A 166 -5.85 -16.85 18.67
N ALA A 167 -7.14 -16.60 18.87
CA ALA A 167 -8.21 -17.31 18.20
C ALA A 167 -8.33 -16.95 16.70
N ILE A 168 -7.87 -15.75 16.30
CA ILE A 168 -8.14 -15.21 14.95
C ILE A 168 -6.90 -14.57 14.30
N THR A 169 -5.78 -14.45 15.02
CA THR A 169 -4.57 -13.82 14.49
C THR A 169 -3.81 -14.72 13.53
N HIS A 170 -3.01 -14.10 12.65
CA HIS A 170 -1.91 -14.82 12.00
C HIS A 170 -0.73 -14.94 12.98
N ALA A 171 -0.54 -16.11 13.57
CA ALA A 171 0.45 -16.36 14.61
C ALA A 171 1.88 -15.94 14.24
N GLY A 172 2.27 -16.13 12.96
CA GLY A 172 3.57 -15.72 12.44
C GLY A 172 3.78 -14.21 12.51
N THR A 173 2.79 -13.41 12.13
CA THR A 173 2.83 -11.94 12.20
C THR A 173 3.00 -11.47 13.65
N LYS A 174 2.17 -11.99 14.57
CA LYS A 174 2.23 -11.66 16.00
C LYS A 174 3.61 -12.00 16.58
N LYS A 175 4.11 -13.23 16.32
CA LYS A 175 5.42 -13.69 16.78
C LYS A 175 6.58 -12.82 16.26
N ASN A 176 6.60 -12.52 14.96
CA ASN A 176 7.68 -11.76 14.35
C ASN A 176 7.70 -10.32 14.83
N LEU A 177 6.52 -9.71 15.08
CA LEU A 177 6.42 -8.34 15.57
C LEU A 177 6.78 -8.23 17.05
N LEU A 178 6.19 -9.08 17.92
CA LEU A 178 6.32 -8.98 19.36
C LEU A 178 7.53 -9.74 19.94
N GLY A 179 8.06 -10.73 19.22
CA GLY A 179 9.23 -11.52 19.68
C GLY A 179 8.99 -12.19 21.02
N SER A 180 9.88 -11.93 22.01
CA SER A 180 9.75 -12.44 23.37
C SER A 180 8.54 -11.90 24.12
N ASP A 181 7.99 -10.76 23.71
CA ASP A 181 6.85 -10.10 24.34
C ASP A 181 5.50 -10.62 23.85
N ILE A 182 5.47 -11.72 23.09
CA ILE A 182 4.27 -12.30 22.47
C ILE A 182 3.09 -12.54 23.43
N ASN A 183 3.41 -12.80 24.71
CA ASN A 183 2.43 -13.05 25.77
C ASN A 183 2.18 -11.82 26.65
N ASN A 184 2.79 -10.67 26.36
CA ASN A 184 2.54 -9.44 27.08
C ASN A 184 1.15 -8.91 26.70
N LYS A 185 0.21 -8.99 27.64
CA LYS A 185 -1.21 -8.63 27.38
C LYS A 185 -1.38 -7.17 26.95
N GLU A 186 -0.61 -6.25 27.53
CA GLU A 186 -0.71 -4.81 27.17
C GLU A 186 -0.24 -4.58 25.74
N LEU A 187 0.83 -5.26 25.30
CA LEU A 187 1.32 -5.16 23.92
C LEU A 187 0.41 -5.87 22.92
N VAL A 188 -0.13 -7.04 23.27
CA VAL A 188 -1.14 -7.72 22.45
C VAL A 188 -2.34 -6.82 22.26
N GLU A 189 -2.86 -6.20 23.31
CA GLU A 189 -3.97 -5.25 23.26
C GLU A 189 -3.60 -4.00 22.44
N HIS A 190 -2.40 -3.45 22.64
CA HIS A 190 -1.92 -2.27 21.92
C HIS A 190 -1.87 -2.48 20.42
N TYR A 191 -1.42 -3.66 19.96
CA TYR A 191 -1.31 -4.03 18.54
C TYR A 191 -2.53 -4.78 17.99
N THR A 192 -3.61 -4.87 18.76
CA THR A 192 -4.94 -5.29 18.33
C THR A 192 -5.69 -4.06 17.81
N LEU A 193 -5.57 -3.82 16.50
CA LEU A 193 -5.77 -2.49 15.91
C LEU A 193 -7.23 -2.05 15.83
N GLN A 194 -8.20 -2.99 15.85
CA GLN A 194 -9.61 -2.60 15.98
C GLN A 194 -9.88 -1.83 17.29
N ASN A 195 -9.10 -2.05 18.34
CA ASN A 195 -9.21 -1.36 19.62
C ASN A 195 -8.51 0.02 19.63
N ARG A 196 -7.83 0.36 18.52
CA ARG A 196 -7.06 1.61 18.37
C ARG A 196 -7.71 2.60 17.41
N VAL A 197 -8.84 2.24 16.81
CA VAL A 197 -9.61 3.12 15.93
C VAL A 197 -10.16 4.29 16.72
N ASP A 198 -9.91 5.51 16.24
CA ASP A 198 -10.36 6.77 16.82
C ASP A 198 -10.95 7.70 15.74
N ALA A 199 -11.47 8.85 16.15
CA ALA A 199 -12.09 9.83 15.25
C ALA A 199 -11.13 10.41 14.17
N LYS A 200 -9.82 10.21 14.30
CA LYS A 200 -8.80 10.65 13.34
C LYS A 200 -8.32 9.53 12.41
N THR A 201 -8.81 8.32 12.62
CA THR A 201 -8.55 7.18 11.73
C THR A 201 -9.08 7.52 10.33
N PRO A 202 -8.30 7.31 9.25
CA PRO A 202 -8.69 7.73 7.90
C PRO A 202 -9.85 6.90 7.34
N LYS A 203 -10.53 7.46 6.32
CA LYS A 203 -11.45 6.71 5.45
C LYS A 203 -10.77 5.42 4.96
N THR A 204 -11.44 4.28 5.07
CA THR A 204 -10.79 2.98 4.82
C THR A 204 -11.61 2.10 3.89
N LEU A 205 -10.91 1.47 2.93
CA LEU A 205 -11.41 0.37 2.11
C LEU A 205 -10.77 -0.94 2.55
N LEU A 206 -11.58 -1.98 2.73
CA LEU A 206 -11.15 -3.34 3.06
C LEU A 206 -11.48 -4.29 1.91
N LEU A 207 -10.52 -5.13 1.52
CA LEU A 207 -10.64 -6.11 0.43
C LEU A 207 -10.13 -7.45 0.92
N LEU A 208 -10.96 -8.48 0.89
CA LEU A 208 -10.58 -9.79 1.43
C LEU A 208 -11.35 -10.93 0.74
N PRO A 209 -10.79 -12.15 0.71
CA PRO A 209 -11.53 -13.33 0.28
C PRO A 209 -12.21 -13.97 1.48
N ASP A 210 -13.37 -14.59 1.28
CA ASP A 210 -14.13 -15.29 2.33
C ASP A 210 -13.45 -16.60 2.78
N ASP A 211 -12.71 -17.22 1.86
CA ASP A 211 -12.02 -18.50 2.06
C ASP A 211 -10.60 -18.37 2.65
N ASP A 212 -10.20 -17.21 3.18
CA ASP A 212 -8.88 -16.98 3.76
C ASP A 212 -8.68 -17.78 5.06
N LYS A 213 -7.79 -18.79 4.98
CA LYS A 213 -7.41 -19.64 6.11
C LYS A 213 -6.14 -19.16 6.83
N THR A 214 -5.43 -18.20 6.26
CA THR A 214 -4.18 -17.65 6.81
C THR A 214 -4.47 -16.48 7.74
N VAL A 215 -5.29 -15.54 7.26
CA VAL A 215 -5.80 -14.40 8.04
C VAL A 215 -7.33 -14.45 7.96
N PRO A 216 -8.00 -15.00 8.97
CA PRO A 216 -9.45 -15.16 8.95
C PRO A 216 -10.18 -13.84 8.64
N PRO A 217 -11.22 -13.84 7.79
CA PRO A 217 -12.01 -12.66 7.41
C PRO A 217 -12.50 -11.81 8.58
N ILE A 218 -12.68 -12.41 9.73
CA ILE A 218 -13.12 -11.73 10.95
C ILE A 218 -12.19 -10.57 11.36
N ASN A 219 -10.90 -10.61 11.00
CA ASN A 219 -9.97 -9.49 11.21
C ASN A 219 -10.48 -8.21 10.56
N SER A 220 -10.87 -8.30 9.29
CA SER A 220 -11.40 -7.16 8.54
C SER A 220 -12.78 -6.72 9.05
N VAL A 221 -13.63 -7.68 9.45
CA VAL A 221 -14.96 -7.39 9.98
C VAL A 221 -14.88 -6.59 11.28
N LEU A 222 -14.03 -7.00 12.23
CA LEU A 222 -13.80 -6.27 13.49
C LEU A 222 -13.27 -4.86 13.27
N TYR A 223 -12.36 -4.69 12.31
CA TYR A 223 -11.84 -3.37 11.98
C TYR A 223 -12.91 -2.47 11.34
N TYR A 224 -13.71 -3.03 10.42
CA TYR A 224 -14.84 -2.32 9.83
C TYR A 224 -15.85 -1.89 10.88
N GLU A 225 -16.21 -2.77 11.82
CA GLU A 225 -17.11 -2.47 12.93
C GLU A 225 -16.57 -1.31 13.78
N ALA A 226 -15.28 -1.36 14.15
CA ALA A 226 -14.64 -0.29 14.91
C ALA A 226 -14.64 1.06 14.15
N LEU A 227 -14.38 1.05 12.83
CA LEU A 227 -14.50 2.24 11.99
C LEU A 227 -15.92 2.82 12.02
N LYS A 228 -16.94 1.96 11.91
CA LYS A 228 -18.33 2.40 11.94
C LYS A 228 -18.76 2.94 13.30
N ALA A 229 -18.26 2.36 14.39
CA ALA A 229 -18.47 2.85 15.75
C ALA A 229 -17.93 4.28 15.97
N GLN A 230 -16.84 4.64 15.25
CA GLN A 230 -16.24 5.96 15.26
C GLN A 230 -16.77 6.88 14.13
N HIS A 231 -17.84 6.47 13.43
CA HIS A 231 -18.43 7.19 12.29
C HIS A 231 -17.47 7.45 11.12
N ILE A 232 -16.41 6.67 10.99
CA ILE A 232 -15.45 6.78 9.88
C ILE A 232 -16.08 6.20 8.61
N PRO A 233 -16.01 6.92 7.46
CA PRO A 233 -16.41 6.38 6.17
C PRO A 233 -15.57 5.15 5.81
N ALA A 234 -16.23 4.01 5.61
CA ALA A 234 -15.55 2.76 5.26
C ALA A 234 -16.39 1.96 4.26
N ALA A 235 -15.70 1.20 3.40
CA ALA A 235 -16.28 0.17 2.54
C ALA A 235 -15.54 -1.14 2.75
N MET A 236 -16.22 -2.28 2.57
CA MET A 236 -15.63 -3.60 2.65
C MET A 236 -16.19 -4.47 1.53
N TYR A 237 -15.31 -5.11 0.77
CA TYR A 237 -15.67 -6.05 -0.28
C TYR A 237 -15.10 -7.43 0.06
N ILE A 238 -15.98 -8.41 0.20
CA ILE A 238 -15.64 -9.80 0.49
C ILE A 238 -15.86 -10.58 -0.80
N PHE A 239 -14.78 -11.14 -1.35
CA PHE A 239 -14.84 -12.00 -2.54
C PHE A 239 -15.12 -13.45 -2.11
N PRO A 240 -15.96 -14.19 -2.83
CA PRO A 240 -16.36 -15.55 -2.41
C PRO A 240 -15.19 -16.52 -2.24
N ASN A 241 -14.11 -16.33 -2.99
CA ASN A 241 -12.88 -17.13 -2.92
C ASN A 241 -11.67 -16.27 -3.37
N GLY A 242 -10.46 -16.84 -3.27
CA GLY A 242 -9.24 -16.18 -3.70
C GLY A 242 -8.04 -16.56 -2.85
N SER A 243 -8.29 -17.17 -1.71
CA SER A 243 -7.28 -17.49 -0.71
C SER A 243 -6.43 -16.29 -0.27
N HIS A 244 -5.52 -16.48 0.67
CA HIS A 244 -4.65 -15.42 1.13
C HIS A 244 -3.60 -15.03 0.09
N GLY A 245 -3.28 -13.74 -0.05
CA GLY A 245 -2.14 -13.28 -0.85
C GLY A 245 -2.43 -13.03 -2.33
N PHE A 246 -3.70 -12.88 -2.75
CA PHE A 246 -4.01 -12.59 -4.15
C PHE A 246 -3.36 -11.29 -4.67
N GLY A 247 -3.19 -10.27 -3.83
CA GLY A 247 -2.47 -9.03 -4.18
C GLY A 247 -2.84 -8.46 -5.54
N SER A 248 -1.85 -8.31 -6.42
CA SER A 248 -2.03 -7.85 -7.80
C SER A 248 -2.06 -8.97 -8.84
N HIS A 249 -2.11 -10.25 -8.43
CA HIS A 249 -2.06 -11.38 -9.36
C HIS A 249 -3.21 -11.33 -10.38
N GLU A 250 -2.87 -11.36 -11.67
CA GLU A 250 -3.86 -11.37 -12.76
C GLU A 250 -4.68 -12.69 -12.78
N THR A 251 -4.17 -13.75 -12.15
CA THR A 251 -4.84 -15.03 -12.01
C THR A 251 -5.93 -15.03 -10.91
N PHE A 252 -6.02 -13.98 -10.11
CA PHE A 252 -7.12 -13.83 -9.17
C PHE A 252 -8.43 -13.61 -9.94
N GLU A 253 -9.40 -14.49 -9.74
CA GLU A 253 -10.67 -14.50 -10.49
C GLU A 253 -11.37 -13.14 -10.51
N TYR A 254 -11.32 -12.42 -9.40
CA TYR A 254 -11.96 -11.11 -9.23
C TYR A 254 -11.01 -9.94 -9.47
N ASN A 255 -9.81 -10.16 -10.03
CA ASN A 255 -8.80 -9.13 -10.21
C ASN A 255 -9.35 -7.87 -10.90
N LYS A 256 -10.04 -8.04 -12.03
CA LYS A 256 -10.58 -6.91 -12.80
C LYS A 256 -11.61 -6.11 -11.99
N ILE A 257 -12.61 -6.77 -11.41
CA ILE A 257 -13.65 -6.10 -10.65
C ILE A 257 -13.10 -5.47 -9.37
N MET A 258 -12.11 -6.10 -8.73
CA MET A 258 -11.43 -5.54 -7.58
C MET A 258 -10.82 -4.18 -7.90
N TRP A 259 -10.08 -4.05 -9.00
CA TRP A 259 -9.48 -2.79 -9.41
C TRP A 259 -10.52 -1.74 -9.79
N GLU A 260 -11.64 -2.14 -10.41
CA GLU A 260 -12.77 -1.26 -10.70
C GLU A 260 -13.42 -0.73 -9.41
N LEU A 261 -13.65 -1.59 -8.42
CA LEU A 261 -14.20 -1.21 -7.12
C LEU A 261 -13.29 -0.23 -6.38
N ILE A 262 -11.98 -0.45 -6.39
CA ILE A 262 -11.00 0.49 -5.82
C ILE A 262 -11.07 1.85 -6.52
N ALA A 263 -11.07 1.87 -7.86
CA ALA A 263 -11.16 3.10 -8.62
C ALA A 263 -12.45 3.88 -8.33
N GLN A 264 -13.60 3.19 -8.25
CA GLN A 264 -14.88 3.80 -7.89
C GLN A 264 -14.87 4.35 -6.47
N TRP A 265 -14.32 3.61 -5.51
CA TRP A 265 -14.21 4.07 -4.13
C TRP A 265 -13.31 5.30 -4.01
N LEU A 266 -12.16 5.32 -4.71
CA LEU A 266 -11.25 6.47 -4.74
C LEU A 266 -11.91 7.72 -5.36
N LYS A 267 -12.80 7.55 -6.35
CA LYS A 267 -13.64 8.64 -6.88
C LYS A 267 -14.67 9.11 -5.86
N HIS A 268 -15.36 8.17 -5.20
CA HIS A 268 -16.37 8.48 -4.18
C HIS A 268 -15.80 9.31 -3.03
N ILE A 269 -14.56 9.06 -2.63
CA ILE A 269 -13.87 9.83 -1.58
C ILE A 269 -13.07 11.04 -2.11
N GLU A 270 -13.25 11.39 -3.39
CA GLU A 270 -12.67 12.56 -4.08
C GLU A 270 -11.12 12.55 -4.18
N ILE A 271 -10.50 11.38 -4.18
CA ILE A 271 -9.07 11.23 -4.44
C ILE A 271 -8.78 11.18 -5.94
N LEU A 272 -9.61 10.48 -6.71
CA LEU A 272 -9.63 10.49 -8.17
C LEU A 272 -10.79 11.36 -8.70
N LYS A 273 -10.62 11.85 -9.93
CA LYS A 273 -11.68 12.59 -10.65
C LYS A 273 -12.59 11.64 -11.43
#